data_cd552ce017a246f0282dc0fda563b900
#
_entry.id   cd552ce017a246f0282dc0fda563b900
#
_cell.length_a   1.000
_cell.length_b   1.000
_cell.length_c   1.000
_cell.angle_alpha   90.00
_cell.angle_beta   90.00
_cell.angle_gamma   90.00
#
_symmetry.space_group_name_H-M   'P 1'
#
loop_
_entity.id
_entity.type
_entity.pdbx_description
1 polymer ?
#
loop_
_entity_poly.entity_id
_entity_poly.type
_entity_poly.pdbx_seq_one_letter_code
_entity_poly.pdbx_strand_id
1 'polypeptide(L)'
;MNPKVKNILEWTYCIIIALVLALLFRYFIGTPTIVKQKSMYPTLVENQRLFLNRTYRITKNMNFKRGDIITFEAPSQHEIRSYDVDQSNPVARYDKEPTNIFSKFAYYVLEFPKTSYIKRVIALPGEHVKISGGAVYVNGEKLNETYLQPDVVTESDRYNDFIVPKGYIFAMGDNRPNSQDCRH
;
A
#
# COMPACT_ATOMS: atom_id res chain seq x y z
N MET A 1 -40.10 -33.50 -5.33
CA MET A 1 -38.91 -32.93 -6.00
C MET A 1 -37.98 -34.08 -6.36
N ASN A 2 -37.50 -34.12 -7.61
CA ASN A 2 -36.57 -35.18 -8.05
C ASN A 2 -35.30 -35.18 -7.16
N PRO A 3 -34.85 -36.35 -6.62
CA PRO A 3 -33.71 -36.43 -5.73
C PRO A 3 -32.41 -35.85 -6.34
N LYS A 4 -32.24 -35.96 -7.65
CA LYS A 4 -31.12 -35.36 -8.37
C LYS A 4 -31.15 -33.83 -8.30
N VAL A 5 -32.32 -33.22 -8.45
CA VAL A 5 -32.51 -31.77 -8.38
C VAL A 5 -32.25 -31.26 -6.95
N LYS A 6 -32.70 -31.99 -5.94
CA LYS A 6 -32.45 -31.67 -4.53
C LYS A 6 -30.95 -31.64 -4.24
N ASN A 7 -30.20 -32.67 -4.64
CA ASN A 7 -28.76 -32.75 -4.43
C ASN A 7 -28.04 -31.61 -5.15
N ILE A 8 -28.42 -31.28 -6.39
CA ILE A 8 -27.81 -30.16 -7.12
C ILE A 8 -28.04 -28.84 -6.38
N LEU A 9 -29.24 -28.59 -5.88
CA LEU A 9 -29.55 -27.38 -5.11
C LEU A 9 -28.75 -27.30 -3.80
N GLU A 10 -28.60 -28.41 -3.08
CA GLU A 10 -27.80 -28.47 -1.84
C GLU A 10 -26.32 -28.16 -2.13
N TRP A 11 -25.73 -28.76 -3.15
CA TRP A 11 -24.35 -28.45 -3.55
C TRP A 11 -24.17 -27.01 -3.99
N THR A 12 -25.10 -26.48 -4.78
CA THR A 12 -25.08 -25.09 -5.24
C THR A 12 -25.12 -24.12 -4.05
N TYR A 13 -25.99 -24.39 -3.08
CA TYR A 13 -26.09 -23.59 -1.86
C TYR A 13 -24.80 -23.63 -1.04
N CYS A 14 -24.20 -24.80 -0.84
CA CYS A 14 -22.91 -24.92 -0.15
C CYS A 14 -21.79 -24.15 -0.85
N ILE A 15 -21.74 -24.22 -2.19
CA ILE A 15 -20.73 -23.47 -2.98
C ILE A 15 -20.92 -21.95 -2.82
N ILE A 16 -22.16 -21.48 -2.89
CA ILE A 16 -22.45 -20.03 -2.72
C ILE A 16 -22.03 -19.57 -1.34
N ILE A 17 -22.36 -20.30 -0.28
CA ILE A 17 -21.94 -19.95 1.09
C ILE A 17 -20.42 -19.93 1.20
N ALA A 18 -19.74 -20.96 0.70
CA ALA A 18 -18.28 -21.04 0.74
C ALA A 18 -17.63 -19.85 0.02
N LEU A 19 -18.17 -19.47 -1.15
CA LEU A 19 -17.69 -18.31 -1.90
C LEU A 19 -17.89 -17.00 -1.11
N VAL A 20 -19.07 -16.79 -0.52
CA VAL A 20 -19.37 -15.61 0.29
C VAL A 20 -18.41 -15.53 1.48
N LEU A 21 -18.23 -16.64 2.21
CA LEU A 21 -17.31 -16.68 3.36
C LEU A 21 -15.86 -16.42 2.94
N ALA A 22 -15.42 -16.95 1.80
CA ALA A 22 -14.09 -16.70 1.27
C ALA A 22 -13.88 -15.22 0.90
N LEU A 23 -14.89 -14.57 0.30
CA LEU A 23 -14.84 -13.14 -0.01
C LEU A 23 -14.83 -12.27 1.26
N LEU A 24 -15.63 -12.62 2.26
CA LEU A 24 -15.63 -11.94 3.56
C LEU A 24 -14.29 -12.09 4.26
N PHE A 25 -13.72 -13.28 4.30
CA PHE A 25 -12.39 -13.52 4.85
C PHE A 25 -11.34 -12.68 4.15
N ARG A 26 -11.30 -12.74 2.81
CA ARG A 26 -10.38 -11.95 2.00
C ARG A 26 -10.53 -10.46 2.26
N TYR A 27 -11.74 -9.97 2.38
CA TYR A 27 -12.02 -8.55 2.55
C TYR A 27 -11.64 -8.03 3.95
N PHE A 28 -11.99 -8.78 5.00
CA PHE A 28 -11.86 -8.31 6.40
C PHE A 28 -10.63 -8.83 7.12
N ILE A 29 -10.20 -10.06 6.85
CA ILE A 29 -9.15 -10.72 7.63
C ILE A 29 -7.81 -10.57 6.92
N GLY A 30 -7.71 -11.02 5.68
CA GLY A 30 -6.47 -10.88 4.93
C GLY A 30 -6.44 -11.65 3.62
N THR A 31 -5.37 -11.41 2.89
CA THR A 31 -5.15 -11.96 1.55
C THR A 31 -3.71 -12.43 1.40
N PRO A 32 -3.50 -13.68 0.96
CA PRO A 32 -2.18 -14.10 0.51
C PRO A 32 -1.79 -13.33 -0.75
N THR A 33 -0.57 -12.87 -0.81
CA THR A 33 -0.03 -12.12 -1.95
C THR A 33 1.41 -12.53 -2.24
N ILE A 34 1.91 -12.12 -3.39
CA ILE A 34 3.29 -12.38 -3.81
C ILE A 34 3.96 -11.04 -4.13
N VAL A 35 5.17 -10.85 -3.63
CA VAL A 35 6.00 -9.70 -3.94
C VAL A 35 6.42 -9.75 -5.41
N LYS A 36 6.02 -8.76 -6.20
CA LYS A 36 6.31 -8.72 -7.65
C LYS A 36 7.49 -7.82 -8.02
N GLN A 37 7.91 -6.95 -7.11
CA GLN A 37 8.90 -5.93 -7.38
C GLN A 37 10.00 -5.92 -6.33
N LYS A 38 11.15 -5.36 -6.69
CA LYS A 38 12.36 -5.30 -5.84
C LYS A 38 12.43 -4.05 -4.96
N SER A 39 11.39 -3.22 -4.92
CA SER A 39 11.43 -1.92 -4.22
C SER A 39 11.63 -2.01 -2.70
N MET A 40 11.41 -3.18 -2.11
CA MET A 40 11.59 -3.44 -0.67
C MET A 40 12.79 -4.37 -0.37
N TYR A 41 13.64 -4.63 -1.36
CA TYR A 41 14.88 -5.39 -1.14
C TYR A 41 15.85 -4.59 -0.24
N PRO A 42 16.53 -5.21 0.73
CA PRO A 42 16.64 -6.63 1.03
C PRO A 42 15.53 -7.17 1.95
N THR A 43 14.69 -6.33 2.55
CA THR A 43 13.67 -6.75 3.53
C THR A 43 12.66 -7.73 2.94
N LEU A 44 12.20 -7.46 1.71
CA LEU A 44 11.31 -8.36 0.97
C LEU A 44 11.95 -8.74 -0.36
N VAL A 45 11.93 -10.02 -0.66
CA VAL A 45 12.51 -10.57 -1.88
C VAL A 45 11.41 -10.84 -2.92
N GLU A 46 11.74 -10.65 -4.20
CA GLU A 46 10.84 -10.96 -5.30
C GLU A 46 10.36 -12.41 -5.24
N ASN A 47 9.08 -12.64 -5.56
CA ASN A 47 8.37 -13.93 -5.44
C ASN A 47 8.15 -14.44 -4.01
N GLN A 48 8.53 -13.69 -2.98
CA GLN A 48 8.20 -14.01 -1.60
C GLN A 48 6.68 -13.97 -1.39
N ARG A 49 6.16 -14.98 -0.70
CA ARG A 49 4.74 -15.03 -0.31
C ARG A 49 4.53 -14.30 1.00
N LEU A 50 3.55 -13.43 1.02
CA LEU A 50 3.16 -12.63 2.18
C LEU A 50 1.67 -12.85 2.48
N PHE A 51 1.30 -12.58 3.72
CA PHE A 51 -0.10 -12.48 4.11
C PHE A 51 -0.39 -11.03 4.51
N LEU A 52 -1.26 -10.36 3.74
CA LEU A 52 -1.68 -8.99 4.03
C LEU A 52 -2.76 -9.01 5.10
N ASN A 53 -2.45 -8.47 6.26
CA ASN A 53 -3.41 -8.30 7.34
C ASN A 53 -4.37 -7.13 7.00
N ARG A 54 -5.68 -7.38 7.06
CA ARG A 54 -6.75 -6.42 6.74
C ARG A 54 -7.70 -6.17 7.91
N THR A 55 -7.37 -6.65 9.09
CA THR A 55 -8.23 -6.51 10.28
C THR A 55 -8.52 -5.06 10.65
N TYR A 56 -7.71 -4.10 10.17
CA TYR A 56 -8.00 -2.67 10.30
C TYR A 56 -9.36 -2.27 9.72
N ARG A 57 -9.88 -3.02 8.73
CA ARG A 57 -11.22 -2.79 8.15
C ARG A 57 -12.34 -3.07 9.13
N ILE A 58 -12.09 -3.94 10.12
CA ILE A 58 -13.02 -4.24 11.22
C ILE A 58 -12.85 -3.22 12.33
N THR A 59 -11.60 -3.01 12.76
CA THR A 59 -11.28 -2.18 13.92
C THR A 59 -11.37 -0.68 13.62
N LYS A 60 -11.33 -0.30 12.33
CA LYS A 60 -11.21 1.09 11.84
C LYS A 60 -10.03 1.85 12.44
N ASN A 61 -9.07 1.12 12.97
CA ASN A 61 -7.88 1.66 13.62
C ASN A 61 -6.67 1.47 12.71
N MET A 62 -6.17 2.57 12.14
CA MET A 62 -4.97 2.62 11.31
C MET A 62 -3.84 3.36 12.04
N ASN A 63 -3.51 2.92 13.25
CA ASN A 63 -2.39 3.46 14.02
C ASN A 63 -1.07 2.94 13.45
N PHE A 64 -0.60 3.57 12.40
CA PHE A 64 0.71 3.27 11.82
C PHE A 64 1.82 3.73 12.75
N LYS A 65 2.89 2.94 12.80
CA LYS A 65 4.14 3.29 13.46
C LYS A 65 5.23 3.46 12.42
N ARG A 66 6.21 4.29 12.75
CA ARG A 66 7.42 4.36 11.94
C ARG A 66 8.08 2.97 11.86
N GLY A 67 8.46 2.56 10.65
CA GLY A 67 9.03 1.24 10.37
C GLY A 67 8.00 0.19 9.93
N ASP A 68 6.70 0.40 10.11
CA ASP A 68 5.67 -0.53 9.61
C ASP A 68 5.77 -0.68 8.09
N ILE A 69 5.60 -1.92 7.62
CA ILE A 69 5.49 -2.19 6.18
C ILE A 69 4.01 -2.25 5.82
N ILE A 70 3.63 -1.38 4.91
CA ILE A 70 2.23 -1.20 4.51
C ILE A 70 2.03 -1.44 3.03
N THR A 71 0.81 -1.78 2.67
CA THR A 71 0.35 -1.81 1.29
C THR A 71 -0.70 -0.74 1.08
N PHE A 72 -0.59 -0.02 -0.01
CA PHE A 72 -1.55 1.00 -0.42
C PHE A 72 -1.70 1.00 -1.94
N GLU A 73 -2.76 1.63 -2.41
CA GLU A 73 -3.00 1.79 -3.83
C GLU A 73 -1.93 2.69 -4.45
N ALA A 74 -1.40 2.30 -5.60
CA ALA A 74 -0.44 3.13 -6.31
C ALA A 74 -1.11 4.44 -6.76
N PRO A 75 -0.45 5.60 -6.60
CA PRO A 75 -0.92 6.87 -7.13
C PRO A 75 -1.12 6.81 -8.66
N SER A 76 -1.95 7.69 -9.18
CA SER A 76 -2.18 7.80 -10.63
C SER A 76 -0.88 8.04 -11.37
N GLN A 77 -0.57 7.17 -12.33
CA GLN A 77 0.63 7.30 -13.16
C GLN A 77 0.58 8.55 -14.07
N HIS A 78 -0.60 9.02 -14.39
CA HIS A 78 -0.80 10.24 -15.19
C HIS A 78 -0.39 11.48 -14.37
N GLU A 79 -0.74 11.52 -13.10
CA GLU A 79 -0.44 12.63 -12.19
C GLU A 79 1.05 12.69 -11.80
N ILE A 80 1.72 11.54 -11.71
CA ILE A 80 3.16 11.47 -11.39
C ILE A 80 4.02 12.17 -12.48
N ARG A 81 3.57 12.19 -13.72
CA ARG A 81 4.27 12.83 -14.83
C ARG A 81 3.96 14.33 -14.98
N SER A 82 3.01 14.85 -14.23
CA SER A 82 2.70 16.28 -14.25
C SER A 82 3.84 17.07 -13.60
N TYR A 83 4.38 18.04 -14.34
CA TYR A 83 5.41 18.96 -13.81
C TYR A 83 4.85 19.97 -12.81
N ASP A 84 3.53 20.02 -12.67
CA ASP A 84 2.83 20.96 -11.81
C ASP A 84 2.61 20.34 -10.42
N VAL A 85 3.70 20.15 -9.68
CA VAL A 85 3.68 19.59 -8.34
C VAL A 85 3.52 20.72 -7.33
N ASP A 86 2.43 20.71 -6.58
CA ASP A 86 2.26 21.61 -5.45
C ASP A 86 3.18 21.19 -4.30
N GLN A 87 4.33 21.85 -4.22
CA GLN A 87 5.32 21.60 -3.15
C GLN A 87 4.81 21.99 -1.77
N SER A 88 3.79 22.86 -1.70
CA SER A 88 3.19 23.27 -0.44
C SER A 88 2.23 22.21 0.14
N ASN A 89 1.75 21.28 -0.70
CA ASN A 89 0.84 20.23 -0.29
C ASN A 89 1.24 18.87 -0.95
N PRO A 90 2.28 18.21 -0.45
CA PRO A 90 2.85 16.99 -1.04
C PRO A 90 1.97 15.77 -0.76
N VAL A 91 0.81 15.68 -1.38
CA VAL A 91 -0.12 14.56 -1.23
C VAL A 91 -0.23 13.74 -2.51
N ALA A 92 -0.35 12.42 -2.35
CA ALA A 92 -0.59 11.53 -3.47
C ALA A 92 -1.98 11.76 -4.07
N ARG A 93 -2.05 11.76 -5.40
CA ARG A 93 -3.29 11.85 -6.17
C ARG A 93 -3.63 10.49 -6.75
N TYR A 94 -4.93 10.18 -6.74
CA TYR A 94 -5.45 8.89 -7.20
C TYR A 94 -6.43 9.10 -8.33
N ASP A 95 -6.58 8.07 -9.17
CA ASP A 95 -7.60 8.05 -10.21
C ASP A 95 -9.01 8.12 -9.60
N LYS A 96 -9.97 8.60 -10.40
CA LYS A 96 -11.36 8.70 -9.95
C LYS A 96 -11.91 7.32 -9.58
N GLU A 97 -12.54 7.25 -8.44
CA GLU A 97 -13.22 6.03 -8.00
C GLU A 97 -14.35 5.63 -8.97
N PRO A 98 -14.55 4.32 -9.17
CA PRO A 98 -15.65 3.86 -10.01
C PRO A 98 -17.01 4.26 -9.42
N THR A 99 -17.95 4.64 -10.30
CA THR A 99 -19.29 5.09 -9.89
C THR A 99 -20.32 3.97 -9.85
N ASN A 100 -20.18 2.98 -10.75
CA ASN A 100 -21.10 1.84 -10.91
C ASN A 100 -20.91 0.81 -9.78
N ILE A 101 -22.01 0.20 -9.30
CA ILE A 101 -21.99 -0.77 -8.19
C ILE A 101 -21.16 -2.02 -8.49
N PHE A 102 -21.19 -2.53 -9.72
CA PHE A 102 -20.38 -3.69 -10.12
C PHE A 102 -18.90 -3.34 -10.19
N SER A 103 -18.57 -2.17 -10.71
CA SER A 103 -17.20 -1.66 -10.74
C SER A 103 -16.68 -1.37 -9.34
N LYS A 104 -17.51 -0.86 -8.44
CA LYS A 104 -17.17 -0.71 -7.01
C LYS A 104 -16.89 -2.06 -6.36
N PHE A 105 -17.71 -3.06 -6.60
CA PHE A 105 -17.47 -4.41 -6.08
C PHE A 105 -16.14 -4.98 -6.60
N ALA A 106 -15.89 -4.90 -7.91
CA ALA A 106 -14.63 -5.33 -8.50
C ALA A 106 -13.45 -4.58 -7.88
N TYR A 107 -13.56 -3.27 -7.71
CA TYR A 107 -12.51 -2.40 -7.20
C TYR A 107 -12.22 -2.60 -5.71
N TYR A 108 -13.26 -2.67 -4.85
CA TYR A 108 -13.07 -2.73 -3.39
C TYR A 108 -12.98 -4.15 -2.82
N VAL A 109 -13.65 -5.12 -3.47
CA VAL A 109 -13.70 -6.50 -2.97
C VAL A 109 -12.74 -7.40 -3.71
N LEU A 110 -12.76 -7.36 -5.06
CA LEU A 110 -11.84 -8.15 -5.88
C LEU A 110 -10.49 -7.49 -6.08
N GLU A 111 -10.39 -6.17 -5.85
CA GLU A 111 -9.19 -5.33 -6.05
C GLU A 111 -8.68 -5.36 -7.51
N PHE A 112 -9.61 -5.38 -8.43
CA PHE A 112 -9.34 -5.34 -9.85
C PHE A 112 -9.88 -4.02 -10.44
N PRO A 113 -9.10 -3.26 -11.23
CA PRO A 113 -7.70 -3.47 -11.69
C PRO A 113 -6.63 -2.73 -10.84
N LYS A 114 -6.72 -2.76 -9.50
CA LYS A 114 -5.81 -2.02 -8.62
C LYS A 114 -4.35 -2.45 -8.74
N THR A 115 -3.47 -1.49 -8.86
CA THR A 115 -2.04 -1.68 -8.60
C THR A 115 -1.75 -1.28 -7.16
N SER A 116 -1.08 -2.14 -6.42
CA SER A 116 -0.72 -1.87 -5.02
C SER A 116 0.78 -1.79 -4.85
N TYR A 117 1.24 -0.79 -4.10
CA TYR A 117 2.62 -0.65 -3.67
C TYR A 117 2.80 -1.21 -2.25
N ILE A 118 4.00 -1.73 -1.99
CA ILE A 118 4.46 -2.12 -0.65
C ILE A 118 5.60 -1.18 -0.31
N LYS A 119 5.49 -0.44 0.80
CA LYS A 119 6.50 0.51 1.27
C LYS A 119 6.60 0.49 2.78
N ARG A 120 7.68 1.08 3.31
CA ARG A 120 7.90 1.28 4.74
C ARG A 120 7.48 2.68 5.16
N VAL A 121 6.76 2.79 6.28
CA VAL A 121 6.42 4.07 6.91
C VAL A 121 7.69 4.70 7.46
N ILE A 122 8.02 5.89 6.96
CA ILE A 122 9.22 6.66 7.32
C ILE A 122 8.86 7.81 8.25
N ALA A 123 7.77 8.52 7.96
CA ALA A 123 7.31 9.59 8.83
C ALA A 123 5.79 9.61 8.96
N LEU A 124 5.34 10.12 10.10
CA LEU A 124 3.96 10.19 10.53
C LEU A 124 3.37 11.59 10.29
N PRO A 125 2.04 11.76 10.36
CA PRO A 125 1.40 13.08 10.17
C PRO A 125 1.98 14.14 11.10
N GLY A 126 2.32 15.31 10.55
CA GLY A 126 2.87 16.46 11.26
C GLY A 126 4.38 16.42 11.50
N GLU A 127 5.06 15.33 11.15
CA GLU A 127 6.51 15.26 11.27
C GLU A 127 7.23 15.99 10.12
N HIS A 128 8.31 16.64 10.44
CA HIS A 128 9.19 17.31 9.48
C HIS A 128 10.17 16.28 8.89
N VAL A 129 10.18 16.16 7.57
CA VAL A 129 11.08 15.27 6.83
C VAL A 129 12.07 16.10 6.06
N LYS A 130 13.35 15.76 6.18
CA LYS A 130 14.43 16.33 5.37
C LYS A 130 15.28 15.21 4.79
N ILE A 131 15.52 15.25 3.49
CA ILE A 131 16.42 14.34 2.78
C ILE A 131 17.63 15.17 2.33
N SER A 132 18.78 14.91 2.91
CA SER A 132 19.99 15.67 2.65
C SER A 132 21.24 14.83 2.91
N GLY A 133 22.31 15.06 2.13
CA GLY A 133 23.56 14.35 2.29
C GLY A 133 23.45 12.83 2.21
N GLY A 134 22.50 12.32 1.41
CA GLY A 134 22.28 10.89 1.24
C GLY A 134 21.53 10.21 2.37
N ALA A 135 20.99 10.96 3.32
CA ALA A 135 20.31 10.45 4.51
C ALA A 135 18.93 11.09 4.72
N VAL A 136 18.10 10.42 5.52
CA VAL A 136 16.77 10.90 5.91
C VAL A 136 16.83 11.39 7.35
N TYR A 137 16.25 12.57 7.57
CA TYR A 137 16.08 13.17 8.88
C TYR A 137 14.60 13.33 9.16
N VAL A 138 14.19 13.05 10.38
CA VAL A 138 12.81 13.25 10.83
C VAL A 138 12.86 14.08 12.10
N ASN A 139 12.17 15.23 12.12
CA ASN A 139 12.18 16.21 13.20
C ASN A 139 13.61 16.67 13.59
N GLY A 140 14.50 16.76 12.59
CA GLY A 140 15.91 17.16 12.77
C GLY A 140 16.86 16.03 13.17
N GLU A 141 16.38 14.85 13.51
CA GLU A 141 17.19 13.70 13.87
C GLU A 141 17.42 12.77 12.68
N LYS A 142 18.67 12.35 12.48
CA LYS A 142 19.01 11.36 11.44
C LYS A 142 18.36 10.03 11.73
N LEU A 143 17.59 9.52 10.78
CA LEU A 143 16.92 8.22 10.94
C LEU A 143 17.94 7.08 10.91
N ASN A 144 17.83 6.17 11.88
CA ASN A 144 18.63 4.94 11.90
C ASN A 144 17.94 3.87 11.03
N GLU A 145 18.49 3.65 9.84
CA GLU A 145 17.87 2.82 8.81
C GLU A 145 18.62 1.50 8.62
N THR A 146 18.68 0.68 9.65
CA THR A 146 19.40 -0.61 9.67
C THR A 146 18.87 -1.66 8.67
N TYR A 147 17.71 -1.41 8.07
CA TYR A 147 17.08 -2.25 7.07
C TYR A 147 17.56 -1.98 5.64
N LEU A 148 18.32 -0.93 5.42
CA LEU A 148 18.91 -0.64 4.12
C LEU A 148 20.16 -1.50 3.88
N GLN A 149 20.51 -1.69 2.61
CA GLN A 149 21.81 -2.22 2.26
C GLN A 149 22.94 -1.25 2.66
N PRO A 150 24.14 -1.75 2.91
CA PRO A 150 25.31 -0.88 3.14
C PRO A 150 25.49 0.12 2.00
N ASP A 151 25.96 1.32 2.34
CA ASP A 151 26.32 2.38 1.39
C ASP A 151 25.17 2.91 0.50
N VAL A 152 23.91 2.60 0.84
CA VAL A 152 22.75 3.13 0.13
C VAL A 152 22.57 4.61 0.44
N VAL A 153 22.58 5.40 -0.64
CA VAL A 153 22.29 6.84 -0.60
C VAL A 153 20.80 7.07 -0.87
N THR A 154 20.17 7.89 -0.03
CA THR A 154 18.78 8.30 -0.23
C THR A 154 18.77 9.71 -0.83
N GLU A 155 18.27 9.81 -2.06
CA GLU A 155 18.03 11.07 -2.76
C GLU A 155 16.54 11.26 -3.02
N SER A 156 16.14 12.50 -3.24
CA SER A 156 14.81 12.88 -3.67
C SER A 156 14.92 13.97 -4.72
N ASP A 157 14.16 13.81 -5.78
CA ASP A 157 14.10 14.74 -6.92
C ASP A 157 12.98 15.78 -6.77
N ARG A 158 11.99 15.53 -5.89
CA ARG A 158 10.83 16.43 -5.72
C ARG A 158 10.67 16.98 -4.32
N TYR A 159 10.64 16.10 -3.32
CA TYR A 159 10.32 16.47 -1.94
C TYR A 159 11.49 16.15 -1.00
N ASN A 160 12.30 17.13 -0.69
CA ASN A 160 13.50 16.96 0.15
C ASN A 160 13.44 17.71 1.50
N ASP A 161 12.47 18.61 1.69
CA ASP A 161 12.30 19.37 2.94
C ASP A 161 10.83 19.79 3.08
N PHE A 162 10.04 19.08 3.91
CA PHE A 162 8.60 19.28 4.03
C PHE A 162 8.05 18.73 5.36
N ILE A 163 6.82 19.14 5.69
CA ILE A 163 6.04 18.57 6.80
C ILE A 163 5.03 17.61 6.22
N VAL A 164 4.95 16.38 6.79
CA VAL A 164 3.93 15.39 6.39
C VAL A 164 2.54 15.94 6.71
N PRO A 165 1.64 16.10 5.72
CA PRO A 165 0.33 16.67 5.95
C PRO A 165 -0.51 15.83 6.92
N LYS A 166 -1.44 16.49 7.63
CA LYS A 166 -2.35 15.81 8.57
C LYS A 166 -3.19 14.76 7.83
N GLY A 167 -3.25 13.56 8.37
CA GLY A 167 -3.97 12.43 7.77
C GLY A 167 -3.19 11.66 6.70
N TYR A 168 -1.94 12.05 6.43
CA TYR A 168 -1.05 11.35 5.50
C TYR A 168 0.15 10.77 6.22
N ILE A 169 0.82 9.82 5.58
CA ILE A 169 2.09 9.27 6.01
C ILE A 169 3.09 9.37 4.88
N PHE A 170 4.37 9.47 5.22
CA PHE A 170 5.44 9.40 4.25
C PHE A 170 6.05 8.00 4.25
N ALA A 171 6.07 7.35 3.08
CA ALA A 171 6.52 5.98 2.95
C ALA A 171 7.51 5.82 1.80
N MET A 172 8.56 5.03 2.02
CA MET A 172 9.60 4.76 1.03
C MET A 172 9.88 3.26 0.92
N GLY A 173 10.44 2.87 -0.23
CA GLY A 173 10.98 1.53 -0.39
C GLY A 173 12.35 1.39 0.26
N ASP A 174 12.67 0.19 0.73
CA ASP A 174 13.98 -0.11 1.32
C ASP A 174 15.07 -0.15 0.24
N ASN A 175 14.72 -0.50 -1.01
CA ASN A 175 15.62 -0.39 -2.15
C ASN A 175 15.57 1.04 -2.74
N ARG A 176 16.17 2.01 -2.05
CA ARG A 176 16.12 3.44 -2.35
C ARG A 176 16.36 3.79 -3.82
N PRO A 177 17.40 3.27 -4.50
CA PRO A 177 17.66 3.59 -5.90
C PRO A 177 16.67 2.96 -6.88
N ASN A 178 15.94 1.90 -6.47
CA ASN A 178 15.01 1.17 -7.32
C ASN A 178 13.58 1.19 -6.78
N SER A 179 13.19 2.26 -6.09
CA SER A 179 11.86 2.40 -5.53
C SER A 179 11.18 3.64 -6.05
N GLN A 180 10.06 3.45 -6.74
CA GLN A 180 9.11 4.54 -6.97
C GLN A 180 8.22 4.66 -5.73
N ASP A 181 8.32 5.79 -5.03
CA ASP A 181 7.66 6.03 -3.75
C ASP A 181 7.36 7.52 -3.51
N CYS A 182 7.10 7.93 -2.28
CA CYS A 182 6.69 9.30 -1.94
C CYS A 182 7.77 10.38 -2.18
N ARG A 183 8.94 10.03 -2.68
CA ARG A 183 10.00 10.99 -3.04
C ARG A 183 9.82 11.58 -4.45
N HIS A 184 8.99 10.93 -5.29
CA HIS A 184 8.84 11.22 -6.72
C HIS A 184 7.52 11.85 -7.08
#